data_f25b90ce33a640e656db2cc721f1c7da
#
_entry.id   f25b90ce33a640e656db2cc721f1c7da
#
_cell.length_a   1.000
_cell.length_b   1.000
_cell.length_c   1.000
_cell.angle_alpha   90.00
_cell.angle_beta   90.00
_cell.angle_gamma   90.00
#
_symmetry.space_group_name_H-M   'P 1'
#
loop_
_entity.id
_entity.type
_entity.pdbx_description
1 polymer ?
#
loop_
_entity_poly.entity_id
_entity_poly.type
_entity_poly.pdbx_seq_one_letter_code
_entity_poly.pdbx_strand_id
1 'polypeptide(L)'
;NSQINLQFEMYYINKGSNNQDMNNDLHTNYLVPDITLKYIETPLILQYYLKNSLLLEGGITAAYLMDGYYNDLYGKINNQSNFPFKKYDVGLLIGINYNYSEKISFNTRLSNSIFPIGQEDNSIFNENNNYNSITKGKYNSLFSISIYYHII
;
A
#
# COMPACT_ATOMS: atom_id res chain seq x y z
N ASN A 1 -9.68 12.30 -31.67
CA ASN A 1 -10.21 11.96 -30.36
C ASN A 1 -9.38 10.82 -29.75
N SER A 2 -8.40 11.16 -28.93
CA SER A 2 -7.64 10.14 -28.20
C SER A 2 -8.55 9.54 -27.12
N GLN A 3 -8.88 8.28 -27.24
CA GLN A 3 -9.62 7.52 -26.22
C GLN A 3 -8.73 7.13 -25.03
N ILE A 4 -7.47 7.54 -25.07
CA ILE A 4 -6.44 7.14 -24.10
C ILE A 4 -5.77 8.39 -23.55
N ASN A 5 -5.66 8.47 -22.21
CA ASN A 5 -4.89 9.46 -21.49
C ASN A 5 -3.80 8.78 -20.65
N LEU A 6 -2.71 9.47 -20.46
CA LEU A 6 -1.66 9.10 -19.51
C LEU A 6 -1.69 10.08 -18.35
N GLN A 7 -1.75 9.55 -17.11
CA GLN A 7 -1.79 10.33 -15.89
C GLN A 7 -0.62 9.93 -14.99
N PHE A 8 0.07 10.92 -14.44
CA PHE A 8 1.12 10.77 -13.45
C PHE A 8 0.69 11.49 -12.18
N GLU A 9 0.80 10.83 -11.03
CA GLU A 9 0.49 11.37 -9.72
C GLU A 9 1.68 11.20 -8.77
N MET A 10 1.67 11.94 -7.69
CA MET A 10 2.56 11.75 -6.55
C MET A 10 1.80 12.05 -5.27
N TYR A 11 1.85 11.16 -4.30
CA TYR A 11 1.19 11.36 -3.01
C TYR A 11 1.93 10.67 -1.87
N TYR A 12 1.68 11.17 -0.67
CA TYR A 12 2.12 10.55 0.58
C TYR A 12 1.00 9.66 1.11
N ILE A 13 1.33 8.41 1.47
CA ILE A 13 0.34 7.43 1.91
C ILE A 13 0.85 6.60 3.09
N ASN A 14 -0.05 6.30 4.02
CA ASN A 14 0.17 5.34 5.09
C ASN A 14 -0.50 4.02 4.70
N LYS A 15 0.29 2.94 4.69
CA LYS A 15 -0.18 1.57 4.51
C LYS A 15 0.14 0.78 5.76
N GLY A 16 -0.69 -0.22 6.09
CA GLY A 16 -0.41 -1.04 7.26
C GLY A 16 -1.58 -1.87 7.73
N SER A 17 -1.39 -2.50 8.88
CA SER A 17 -2.37 -3.34 9.56
C SER A 17 -2.38 -2.97 11.03
N ASN A 18 -3.55 -2.77 11.59
CA ASN A 18 -3.74 -2.48 13.01
C ASN A 18 -4.53 -3.63 13.65
N ASN A 19 -4.04 -4.13 14.78
CA ASN A 19 -4.76 -5.09 15.60
C ASN A 19 -5.43 -4.37 16.77
N GLN A 20 -6.74 -4.22 16.71
CA GLN A 20 -7.53 -3.58 17.79
C GLN A 20 -7.73 -4.49 19.02
N ASP A 21 -7.45 -5.78 18.92
CA ASP A 21 -7.79 -6.77 19.97
C ASP A 21 -6.69 -6.97 21.02
N MET A 22 -5.61 -6.19 21.03
CA MET A 22 -4.54 -6.33 22.04
C MET A 22 -4.99 -6.10 23.48
N ASN A 23 -6.21 -5.59 23.72
CA ASN A 23 -6.63 -5.16 25.07
C ASN A 23 -7.60 -6.11 25.79
N ASN A 24 -8.14 -7.15 25.16
CA ASN A 24 -9.30 -7.82 25.77
C ASN A 24 -9.29 -9.36 25.88
N ASP A 25 -8.39 -10.10 25.25
CA ASP A 25 -8.47 -11.57 25.34
C ASP A 25 -7.13 -12.25 25.65
N LEU A 26 -7.02 -12.71 26.89
CA LEU A 26 -5.91 -13.53 27.43
C LEU A 26 -5.82 -14.95 26.81
N HIS A 27 -6.60 -15.27 25.77
CA HIS A 27 -6.73 -16.66 25.29
C HIS A 27 -6.43 -16.88 23.80
N THR A 28 -6.11 -15.87 22.98
CA THR A 28 -5.72 -16.13 21.58
C THR A 28 -4.26 -15.76 21.34
N ASN A 29 -3.42 -16.78 21.28
CA ASN A 29 -1.96 -16.69 21.02
C ASN A 29 -1.60 -16.26 19.58
N TYR A 30 -2.50 -15.59 18.85
CA TYR A 30 -2.23 -15.06 17.51
C TYR A 30 -2.21 -13.54 17.53
N LEU A 31 -1.10 -13.00 18.00
CA LEU A 31 -0.88 -11.56 17.98
C LEU A 31 -0.52 -11.13 16.55
N VAL A 32 -1.46 -10.50 15.87
CA VAL A 32 -1.20 -9.83 14.61
C VAL A 32 -0.43 -8.54 14.93
N PRO A 33 0.77 -8.34 14.40
CA PRO A 33 1.55 -7.15 14.70
C PRO A 33 0.91 -5.89 14.11
N ASP A 34 1.06 -4.76 14.82
CA ASP A 34 0.76 -3.45 14.28
C ASP A 34 1.85 -3.02 13.32
N ILE A 35 1.46 -2.73 12.10
CA ILE A 35 2.38 -2.30 11.04
C ILE A 35 1.88 -0.96 10.51
N THR A 36 2.76 0.02 10.48
CA THR A 36 2.52 1.29 9.78
C THR A 36 3.72 1.60 8.91
N LEU A 37 3.49 1.75 7.62
CA LEU A 37 4.49 2.03 6.60
C LEU A 37 4.08 3.31 5.86
N LYS A 38 4.94 4.31 5.87
CA LYS A 38 4.71 5.62 5.27
C LYS A 38 5.49 5.73 3.98
N TYR A 39 4.79 5.85 2.86
CA TYR A 39 5.39 5.90 1.53
C TYR A 39 5.15 7.25 0.84
N ILE A 40 6.11 7.63 0.00
CA ILE A 40 5.84 8.45 -1.17
C ILE A 40 5.59 7.49 -2.32
N GLU A 41 4.41 7.59 -2.94
CA GLU A 41 4.00 6.72 -4.04
C GLU A 41 3.73 7.53 -5.30
N THR A 42 4.19 7.00 -6.43
CA THR A 42 4.09 7.64 -7.75
C THR A 42 3.48 6.65 -8.75
N PRO A 43 2.15 6.69 -8.95
CA PRO A 43 1.51 5.90 -9.98
C PRO A 43 1.66 6.54 -11.38
N LEU A 44 1.86 5.68 -12.36
CA LEU A 44 1.73 5.99 -13.78
C LEU A 44 0.53 5.22 -14.31
N ILE A 45 -0.50 5.94 -14.75
CA ILE A 45 -1.83 5.40 -15.02
C ILE A 45 -2.20 5.67 -16.48
N LEU A 46 -2.60 4.62 -17.16
CA LEU A 46 -3.26 4.68 -18.46
C LEU A 46 -4.78 4.70 -18.24
N GLN A 47 -5.45 5.69 -18.78
CA GLN A 47 -6.90 5.85 -18.72
C GLN A 47 -7.51 5.62 -20.09
N TYR A 48 -8.54 4.78 -20.15
CA TYR A 48 -9.31 4.49 -21.37
C TYR A 48 -10.75 4.95 -21.20
N TYR A 49 -11.22 5.82 -22.10
CA TYR A 49 -12.60 6.28 -22.14
C TYR A 49 -13.54 5.19 -22.69
N LEU A 50 -14.36 4.60 -21.81
CA LEU A 50 -15.47 3.72 -22.23
C LEU A 50 -16.64 4.52 -22.78
N LYS A 51 -16.95 5.65 -22.12
CA LYS A 51 -18.02 6.61 -22.48
C LYS A 51 -17.55 7.99 -22.05
N ASN A 52 -18.27 9.03 -22.45
CA ASN A 52 -17.92 10.42 -22.15
C ASN A 52 -17.69 10.71 -20.65
N SER A 53 -18.32 9.93 -19.76
CA SER A 53 -18.21 10.12 -18.31
C SER A 53 -17.51 8.98 -17.57
N LEU A 54 -17.15 7.88 -18.24
CA LEU A 54 -16.60 6.68 -17.59
C LEU A 54 -15.25 6.31 -18.18
N LEU A 55 -14.23 6.27 -17.32
CA LEU A 55 -12.86 5.88 -17.66
C LEU A 55 -12.49 4.61 -16.90
N LEU A 56 -11.84 3.70 -17.60
CA LEU A 56 -11.07 2.60 -16.97
C LEU A 56 -9.64 3.05 -16.77
N GLU A 57 -9.08 2.65 -15.65
CA GLU A 57 -7.70 2.93 -15.27
C GLU A 57 -6.91 1.64 -15.11
N GLY A 58 -5.70 1.64 -15.62
CA GLY A 58 -4.73 0.59 -15.38
C GLY A 58 -3.34 1.18 -15.30
N GLY A 59 -2.51 0.73 -14.37
CA GLY A 59 -1.22 1.35 -14.19
C GLY A 59 -0.26 0.56 -13.30
N ILE A 60 0.91 1.16 -13.15
CA ILE A 60 1.96 0.70 -12.24
C ILE A 60 2.19 1.75 -11.17
N THR A 61 2.51 1.30 -9.96
CA THR A 61 2.89 2.17 -8.85
C THR A 61 4.33 1.89 -8.47
N ALA A 62 5.09 2.95 -8.18
CA ALA A 62 6.39 2.86 -7.54
C ALA A 62 6.33 3.64 -6.22
N ALA A 63 6.74 3.01 -5.13
CA ALA A 63 6.69 3.62 -3.81
C ALA A 63 8.03 3.53 -3.09
N TYR A 64 8.37 4.59 -2.36
CA TYR A 64 9.54 4.66 -1.51
C TYR A 64 9.13 4.80 -0.05
N LEU A 65 9.61 3.89 0.79
CA LEU A 65 9.36 3.88 2.23
C LEU A 65 10.18 4.98 2.90
N MET A 66 9.48 6.01 3.41
CA MET A 66 10.08 7.14 4.11
C MET A 66 10.28 6.83 5.59
N ASP A 67 9.27 6.23 6.21
CA ASP A 67 9.24 5.93 7.64
C ASP A 67 8.29 4.79 7.92
N GLY A 68 8.42 4.15 9.06
CA GLY A 68 7.52 3.10 9.49
C GLY A 68 7.81 2.58 10.87
N TYR A 69 6.85 1.86 11.42
CA TYR A 69 7.06 1.08 12.61
C TYR A 69 6.38 -0.28 12.50
N TYR A 70 6.95 -1.22 13.19
CA TYR A 70 6.46 -2.56 13.39
C TYR A 70 6.41 -2.78 14.91
N ASN A 71 5.26 -3.17 15.44
CA ASN A 71 5.08 -3.43 16.85
C ASN A 71 4.53 -4.84 17.05
N ASP A 72 5.27 -5.66 17.77
CA ASP A 72 4.87 -7.02 18.14
C ASP A 72 4.98 -7.23 19.66
N LEU A 73 4.88 -8.49 20.10
CA LEU A 73 5.02 -8.89 21.52
C LEU A 73 6.36 -8.49 22.14
N TYR A 74 7.40 -8.32 21.34
CA TYR A 74 8.77 -8.06 21.79
C TYR A 74 9.12 -6.59 21.78
N GLY A 75 8.20 -5.74 21.29
CA GLY A 75 8.32 -4.31 21.30
C GLY A 75 8.25 -3.65 19.93
N LYS A 76 8.44 -2.35 19.93
CA LYS A 76 8.34 -1.50 18.75
C LYS A 76 9.69 -1.38 18.04
N ILE A 77 9.73 -1.76 16.76
CA ILE A 77 10.87 -1.57 15.87
C ILE A 77 10.53 -0.39 14.94
N ASN A 78 11.36 0.66 14.98
CA ASN A 78 11.24 1.80 14.07
C ASN A 78 12.11 1.58 12.83
N ASN A 79 11.97 2.44 11.83
CA ASN A 79 12.74 2.42 10.58
C ASN A 79 14.24 2.69 10.83
N GLN A 80 14.93 1.70 11.35
CA GLN A 80 16.38 1.67 11.62
C GLN A 80 17.04 0.50 10.87
N SER A 81 18.32 0.25 11.10
CA SER A 81 19.13 -0.72 10.37
C SER A 81 18.58 -2.16 10.29
N ASN A 82 17.66 -2.54 11.16
CA ASN A 82 17.03 -3.87 11.21
C ASN A 82 15.53 -3.84 10.91
N PHE A 83 15.04 -2.83 10.15
CA PHE A 83 13.64 -2.73 9.84
C PHE A 83 13.23 -3.84 8.85
N PRO A 84 12.18 -4.65 9.15
CA PRO A 84 11.90 -5.87 8.40
C PRO A 84 11.19 -5.65 7.05
N PHE A 85 11.16 -4.42 6.54
CA PHE A 85 10.51 -4.09 5.28
C PHE A 85 11.46 -3.45 4.27
N LYS A 86 11.23 -3.73 3.00
CA LYS A 86 11.99 -3.17 1.88
C LYS A 86 11.69 -1.68 1.71
N LYS A 87 12.70 -0.93 1.28
CA LYS A 87 12.56 0.51 1.02
C LYS A 87 11.74 0.84 -0.24
N TYR A 88 11.67 -0.10 -1.18
CA TYR A 88 10.96 0.09 -2.45
C TYR A 88 9.82 -0.90 -2.56
N ASP A 89 8.68 -0.43 -3.08
CA ASP A 89 7.51 -1.23 -3.39
C ASP A 89 7.08 -0.90 -4.83
N VAL A 90 6.78 -1.93 -5.60
CA VAL A 90 6.25 -1.80 -6.96
C VAL A 90 4.94 -2.57 -7.03
N GLY A 91 3.89 -1.91 -7.53
CA GLY A 91 2.55 -2.46 -7.58
C GLY A 91 1.89 -2.32 -8.94
N LEU A 92 0.79 -3.05 -9.09
CA LEU A 92 -0.20 -2.86 -10.14
C LEU A 92 -1.40 -2.12 -9.58
N LEU A 93 -2.02 -1.32 -10.44
CA LEU A 93 -3.20 -0.53 -10.13
C LEU A 93 -4.26 -0.76 -11.22
N ILE A 94 -5.51 -0.96 -10.79
CA ILE A 94 -6.69 -0.89 -11.64
C ILE A 94 -7.72 0.02 -11.00
N GLY A 95 -8.52 0.70 -11.81
CA GLY A 95 -9.52 1.64 -11.28
C GLY A 95 -10.60 1.99 -12.27
N ILE A 96 -11.58 2.71 -11.73
CA ILE A 96 -12.68 3.29 -12.48
C ILE A 96 -12.81 4.74 -12.04
N ASN A 97 -12.89 5.65 -13.03
CA ASN A 97 -13.18 7.06 -12.79
C ASN A 97 -14.50 7.43 -13.47
N TYR A 98 -15.37 8.09 -12.73
CA TYR A 98 -16.66 8.57 -13.20
C TYR A 98 -16.73 10.10 -13.12
N ASN A 99 -16.81 10.76 -14.27
CA ASN A 99 -16.96 12.21 -14.37
C ASN A 99 -18.46 12.55 -14.19
N TYR A 100 -18.83 12.98 -12.98
CA TYR A 100 -20.18 13.41 -12.66
C TYR A 100 -20.52 14.75 -13.34
N SER A 101 -19.56 15.67 -13.39
CA SER A 101 -19.65 16.95 -14.08
C SER A 101 -18.28 17.37 -14.62
N GLU A 102 -18.21 18.50 -15.31
CA GLU A 102 -16.92 19.07 -15.75
C GLU A 102 -15.96 19.38 -14.59
N LYS A 103 -16.49 19.58 -13.38
CA LYS A 103 -15.72 19.95 -12.19
C LYS A 103 -15.54 18.83 -11.19
N ILE A 104 -16.38 17.79 -11.20
CA ILE A 104 -16.38 16.76 -10.16
C ILE A 104 -16.27 15.39 -10.80
N SER A 105 -15.32 14.59 -10.32
CA SER A 105 -15.22 13.17 -10.65
C SER A 105 -15.03 12.31 -9.40
N PHE A 106 -15.54 11.09 -9.46
CA PHE A 106 -15.41 10.05 -8.46
C PHE A 106 -14.47 8.98 -8.98
N ASN A 107 -13.55 8.57 -8.16
CA ASN A 107 -12.58 7.56 -8.53
C ASN A 107 -12.52 6.44 -7.50
N THR A 108 -12.39 5.22 -7.97
CA THR A 108 -12.19 4.04 -7.13
C THR A 108 -11.04 3.23 -7.71
N ARG A 109 -10.07 2.88 -6.87
CA ARG A 109 -8.86 2.14 -7.28
C ARG A 109 -8.58 0.98 -6.34
N LEU A 110 -8.05 -0.09 -6.92
CA LEU A 110 -7.41 -1.20 -6.24
C LEU A 110 -5.94 -1.21 -6.67
N SER A 111 -5.04 -1.29 -5.72
CA SER A 111 -3.63 -1.48 -6.01
C SER A 111 -3.05 -2.60 -5.15
N ASN A 112 -2.07 -3.32 -5.71
CA ASN A 112 -1.44 -4.45 -5.03
C ASN A 112 0.05 -4.51 -5.36
N SER A 113 0.89 -4.77 -4.36
CA SER A 113 2.31 -5.00 -4.60
C SER A 113 2.53 -6.24 -5.47
N ILE A 114 3.46 -6.17 -6.42
CA ILE A 114 3.87 -7.30 -7.27
C ILE A 114 4.86 -8.19 -6.51
N PHE A 115 5.73 -7.56 -5.72
CA PHE A 115 6.77 -8.24 -4.94
C PHE A 115 6.46 -8.16 -3.44
N PRO A 116 6.88 -9.16 -2.65
CA PRO A 116 6.76 -9.08 -1.20
C PRO A 116 7.58 -7.89 -0.67
N ILE A 117 6.95 -7.11 0.21
CA ILE A 117 7.55 -5.95 0.87
C ILE A 117 8.39 -6.32 2.10
N GLY A 118 8.18 -7.51 2.67
CA GLY A 118 9.01 -8.01 3.77
C GLY A 118 10.41 -8.35 3.31
N GLN A 119 11.41 -8.07 4.14
CA GLN A 119 12.78 -8.54 3.92
C GLN A 119 12.91 -10.00 4.33
N GLU A 120 13.61 -10.79 3.53
CA GLU A 120 14.14 -12.09 3.94
C GLU A 120 15.48 -11.82 4.62
N ASP A 121 15.48 -11.49 5.90
CA ASP A 121 16.74 -11.31 6.63
C ASP A 121 17.24 -12.69 7.09
N ASN A 122 18.28 -13.20 6.41
CA ASN A 122 18.99 -14.41 6.81
C ASN A 122 19.90 -14.19 8.04
N SER A 123 19.96 -12.97 8.57
CA SER A 123 20.92 -12.58 9.60
C SER A 123 20.41 -12.75 11.04
N ILE A 124 19.14 -13.12 11.25
CA ILE A 124 18.61 -13.42 12.58
C ILE A 124 18.47 -14.94 12.78
N PHE A 125 19.44 -15.71 12.29
CA PHE A 125 19.61 -17.10 12.69
C PHE A 125 20.39 -17.19 14.00
N ASN A 126 19.75 -16.94 15.12
CA ASN A 126 20.06 -17.68 16.35
C ASN A 126 19.22 -18.95 16.34
N GLU A 127 19.86 -20.10 16.37
CA GLU A 127 19.28 -21.45 16.23
C GLU A 127 18.10 -21.78 17.18
N ASN A 128 17.70 -20.85 18.05
CA ASN A 128 16.68 -21.07 19.07
C ASN A 128 15.42 -20.22 18.96
N ASN A 129 15.27 -19.36 17.96
CA ASN A 129 14.09 -18.50 17.85
C ASN A 129 13.40 -18.65 16.49
N ASN A 130 12.22 -19.25 16.48
CA ASN A 130 11.29 -19.43 15.36
C ASN A 130 10.73 -18.10 14.76
N TYR A 131 11.55 -17.02 14.67
CA TYR A 131 11.10 -15.68 14.23
C TYR A 131 11.06 -15.47 12.71
N ASN A 132 11.41 -16.49 11.92
CA ASN A 132 11.67 -16.35 10.48
C ASN A 132 10.45 -16.16 9.59
N SER A 133 9.23 -16.03 10.12
CA SER A 133 8.03 -16.10 9.28
C SER A 133 7.16 -14.85 9.26
N ILE A 134 7.39 -13.85 10.11
CA ILE A 134 6.37 -12.82 10.35
C ILE A 134 6.24 -11.82 9.19
N THR A 135 7.32 -11.56 8.46
CA THR A 135 7.30 -10.59 7.33
C THR A 135 7.40 -11.23 5.96
N LYS A 136 7.75 -12.53 5.89
CA LYS A 136 7.86 -13.25 4.62
C LYS A 136 6.52 -13.32 3.90
N GLY A 137 6.50 -12.96 2.62
CA GLY A 137 5.30 -13.02 1.80
C GLY A 137 4.25 -11.95 2.08
N LYS A 138 4.57 -10.86 2.80
CA LYS A 138 3.65 -9.73 2.98
C LYS A 138 3.67 -8.82 1.75
N TYR A 139 2.47 -8.40 1.35
CA TYR A 139 2.22 -7.50 0.23
C TYR A 139 1.37 -6.32 0.69
N ASN A 140 1.57 -5.16 0.12
CA ASN A 140 0.62 -4.07 0.27
C ASN A 140 -0.58 -4.30 -0.64
N SER A 141 -1.77 -4.18 -0.08
CA SER A 141 -3.04 -4.18 -0.81
C SER A 141 -3.83 -2.96 -0.37
N LEU A 142 -4.27 -2.16 -1.32
CA LEU A 142 -4.96 -0.91 -1.05
C LEU A 142 -6.23 -0.80 -1.90
N PHE A 143 -7.33 -0.46 -1.23
CA PHE A 143 -8.55 0.02 -1.85
C PHE A 143 -8.72 1.50 -1.51
N SER A 144 -8.96 2.33 -2.53
CA SER A 144 -9.17 3.77 -2.35
C SER A 144 -10.43 4.26 -3.06
N ILE A 145 -11.08 5.25 -2.44
CA ILE A 145 -12.16 6.04 -3.03
C ILE A 145 -11.73 7.49 -2.93
N SER A 146 -11.83 8.22 -4.04
CA SER A 146 -11.42 9.62 -4.13
C SER A 146 -12.46 10.47 -4.84
N ILE A 147 -12.51 11.73 -4.48
CA ILE A 147 -13.30 12.76 -5.16
C ILE A 147 -12.31 13.78 -5.68
N TYR A 148 -12.34 14.04 -6.97
CA TYR A 148 -11.52 15.08 -7.59
C TYR A 148 -12.37 16.30 -7.93
N TYR A 149 -11.83 17.47 -7.62
CA TYR A 149 -12.37 18.75 -8.06
C TYR A 149 -11.42 19.36 -9.09
N HIS A 150 -11.91 19.57 -10.30
CA HIS A 150 -11.14 20.15 -11.40
C HIS A 150 -11.28 21.68 -11.36
N ILE A 151 -10.16 22.38 -11.19
CA ILE A 151 -10.08 23.84 -11.28
C ILE A 151 -9.81 24.16 -12.76
N ILE A 152 -10.79 24.78 -13.41
CA ILE A 152 -10.71 25.20 -14.82
C ILE A 152 -10.50 26.69 -14.88
#